data_5d3353d92278651481c41135b8e95996
#
_entry.id   5d3353d92278651481c41135b8e95996
#
_cell.length_a   1.000
_cell.length_b   1.000
_cell.length_c   1.000
_cell.angle_alpha   90.00
_cell.angle_beta   90.00
_cell.angle_gamma   90.00
#
_symmetry.space_group_name_H-M   'P 1'
#
loop_
_entity.id
_entity.type
_entity.pdbx_description
1 polymer ?
#
loop_
_entity_poly.entity_id
_entity_poly.type
_entity_poly.pdbx_seq_one_letter_code
_entity_poly.pdbx_strand_id
1 'polypeptide(L)'
;MQERYAGDIHDFFKINFLEFISNGLRQKIGLNWYRAKPGLIGVSKLKKKDGEKRKYLESPEFIKINPDLIEELKIFKSMQNRRINKFSTIPKFNNFLKFYNSALPLKNREKWFNKSLIFFKDLENIFLDPDNGISFKELGKKNIKYLKLQELCQYYANGKTITFTQFQSFNLSYKEYLKKIFLHLNRHGLRTDYPVIRNRTGPNTFYITVGKIKNKKYESLIKSYAQKFVRVELVIL
;
A
#
# COMPACT_ATOMS: atom_id res chain seq x y z
N MET A 1 0.64 -8.10 2.63
CA MET A 1 1.32 -8.44 1.34
C MET A 1 1.86 -9.86 1.36
N GLN A 2 1.67 -10.64 0.31
CA GLN A 2 2.24 -11.98 0.13
C GLN A 2 3.44 -11.91 -0.83
N GLU A 3 4.51 -12.65 -0.51
CA GLU A 3 5.76 -12.59 -1.29
C GLU A 3 5.59 -12.99 -2.77
N ARG A 4 4.65 -13.89 -3.09
CA ARG A 4 4.39 -14.31 -4.48
C ARG A 4 3.95 -13.17 -5.40
N TYR A 5 3.41 -12.09 -4.84
CA TYR A 5 2.99 -10.91 -5.60
C TYR A 5 4.09 -9.85 -5.72
N ALA A 6 5.25 -10.06 -5.06
CA ALA A 6 6.34 -9.08 -5.13
C ALA A 6 6.72 -8.76 -6.59
N GLY A 7 6.75 -7.48 -6.92
CA GLY A 7 7.03 -6.96 -8.27
C GLY A 7 5.88 -7.13 -9.26
N ASP A 8 4.63 -7.30 -8.83
CA ASP A 8 3.48 -7.27 -9.73
C ASP A 8 3.05 -5.82 -10.07
N ILE A 9 2.02 -5.69 -10.89
CA ILE A 9 1.50 -4.38 -11.33
C ILE A 9 1.04 -3.49 -10.17
N HIS A 10 0.59 -4.08 -9.06
CA HIS A 10 0.17 -3.30 -7.90
C HIS A 10 1.39 -2.68 -7.19
N ASP A 11 2.52 -3.39 -7.17
CA ASP A 11 3.77 -2.85 -6.65
C ASP A 11 4.33 -1.74 -7.55
N PHE A 12 4.22 -1.89 -8.88
CA PHE A 12 4.59 -0.81 -9.79
C PHE A 12 3.85 0.49 -9.46
N PHE A 13 2.51 0.46 -9.38
CA PHE A 13 1.75 1.67 -9.05
C PHE A 13 2.06 2.19 -7.65
N LYS A 14 2.27 1.30 -6.69
CA LYS A 14 2.62 1.66 -5.31
C LYS A 14 3.96 2.39 -5.24
N ILE A 15 5.01 1.79 -5.79
CA ILE A 15 6.36 2.38 -5.74
C ILE A 15 6.40 3.67 -6.55
N ASN A 16 5.76 3.72 -7.74
CA ASN A 16 5.65 4.93 -8.53
C ASN A 16 4.93 6.08 -7.79
N PHE A 17 3.83 5.76 -7.08
CA PHE A 17 3.14 6.73 -6.23
C PHE A 17 4.03 7.22 -5.09
N LEU A 18 4.68 6.30 -4.39
CA LEU A 18 5.54 6.64 -3.26
C LEU A 18 6.76 7.45 -3.66
N GLU A 19 7.40 7.14 -4.80
CA GLU A 19 8.49 7.93 -5.37
C GLU A 19 8.02 9.35 -5.69
N PHE A 20 6.86 9.48 -6.36
CA PHE A 20 6.30 10.78 -6.72
C PHE A 20 5.98 11.64 -5.50
N ILE A 21 5.32 11.07 -4.48
CA ILE A 21 4.97 11.80 -3.25
C ILE A 21 6.24 12.17 -2.46
N SER A 22 7.16 11.23 -2.29
CA SER A 22 8.40 11.46 -1.53
C SER A 22 9.24 12.58 -2.15
N ASN A 23 9.43 12.55 -3.48
CA ASN A 23 10.16 13.58 -4.21
C ASN A 23 9.48 14.95 -4.08
N GLY A 24 8.14 15.01 -4.20
CA GLY A 24 7.39 16.24 -4.04
C GLY A 24 7.46 16.81 -2.62
N LEU A 25 7.46 15.98 -1.60
CA LEU A 25 7.57 16.39 -0.20
C LEU A 25 9.04 16.66 0.20
N ARG A 26 10.01 16.09 -0.51
CA ARG A 26 11.44 16.02 -0.13
C ARG A 26 11.63 15.29 1.21
N GLN A 27 10.87 14.25 1.44
CA GLN A 27 10.87 13.46 2.67
C GLN A 27 10.75 11.98 2.35
N LYS A 28 11.41 11.11 3.15
CA LYS A 28 11.18 9.66 3.04
C LYS A 28 9.81 9.28 3.56
N ILE A 29 9.23 8.26 2.93
CA ILE A 29 7.96 7.65 3.36
C ILE A 29 8.24 6.29 4.00
N GLY A 30 7.60 6.00 5.13
CA GLY A 30 7.65 4.69 5.76
C GLY A 30 6.75 3.71 5.00
N LEU A 31 7.27 2.58 4.57
CA LEU A 31 6.48 1.52 3.93
C LEU A 31 6.40 0.30 4.84
N ASN A 32 5.21 0.05 5.39
CA ASN A 32 4.90 -1.17 6.13
C ASN A 32 4.14 -2.14 5.23
N TRP A 33 4.81 -3.23 4.86
CA TRP A 33 4.26 -4.21 3.93
C TRP A 33 3.12 -5.08 4.50
N TYR A 34 2.89 -5.08 5.80
CA TYR A 34 1.99 -6.06 6.42
C TYR A 34 2.26 -7.48 5.90
N ARG A 35 3.55 -7.84 5.89
CA ARG A 35 4.04 -9.06 5.27
C ARG A 35 3.49 -10.30 5.94
N ALA A 36 2.68 -11.08 5.23
CA ALA A 36 2.18 -12.38 5.70
C ALA A 36 3.16 -13.50 5.33
N LYS A 37 3.61 -14.28 6.34
CA LYS A 37 4.47 -15.46 6.07
C LYS A 37 3.69 -16.51 5.27
N PRO A 38 4.31 -17.14 4.25
CA PRO A 38 3.66 -18.13 3.40
C PRO A 38 2.99 -19.27 4.17
N GLY A 39 3.65 -19.85 5.17
CA GLY A 39 3.10 -20.93 5.99
C GLY A 39 1.84 -20.57 6.78
N LEU A 40 1.61 -19.26 7.04
CA LEU A 40 0.42 -18.80 7.77
C LEU A 40 -0.82 -18.66 6.86
N ILE A 41 -0.63 -18.63 5.55
CA ILE A 41 -1.72 -18.50 4.57
C ILE A 41 -2.05 -19.81 3.85
N GLY A 42 -1.38 -20.89 4.20
CA GLY A 42 -1.56 -22.25 3.66
C GLY A 42 -0.74 -22.51 2.39
N VAL A 43 -0.07 -23.66 2.35
CA VAL A 43 0.85 -24.06 1.25
C VAL A 43 0.16 -24.10 -0.11
N SER A 44 -1.11 -24.48 -0.18
CA SER A 44 -1.89 -24.50 -1.43
C SER A 44 -1.98 -23.14 -2.12
N LYS A 45 -1.89 -22.04 -1.35
CA LYS A 45 -1.95 -20.67 -1.87
C LYS A 45 -0.63 -20.20 -2.47
N LEU A 46 0.50 -20.82 -2.11
CA LEU A 46 1.81 -20.51 -2.70
C LEU A 46 1.92 -20.97 -4.16
N LYS A 47 1.22 -22.05 -4.51
CA LYS A 47 1.23 -22.63 -5.87
C LYS A 47 0.18 -22.01 -6.81
N LYS A 48 -0.71 -21.16 -6.30
CA LYS A 48 -1.69 -20.47 -7.14
C LYS A 48 -0.99 -19.42 -8.00
N LYS A 49 -1.22 -19.48 -9.30
CA LYS A 49 -0.78 -18.47 -10.29
C LYS A 49 -1.79 -17.31 -10.40
N ASP A 50 -2.75 -17.20 -9.49
CA ASP A 50 -3.74 -16.14 -9.48
C ASP A 50 -3.10 -14.79 -9.12
N GLY A 51 -3.39 -13.77 -9.91
CA GLY A 51 -3.00 -12.39 -9.65
C GLY A 51 -1.56 -12.00 -10.00
N GLU A 52 -0.76 -12.91 -10.58
CA GLU A 52 0.60 -12.59 -11.04
C GLU A 52 0.57 -11.78 -12.35
N LYS A 53 0.53 -10.46 -12.24
CA LYS A 53 0.48 -9.57 -13.40
C LYS A 53 1.82 -8.88 -13.61
N ARG A 54 2.74 -9.55 -14.35
CA ARG A 54 4.08 -9.02 -14.67
C ARG A 54 4.28 -8.66 -16.16
N LYS A 55 3.26 -8.89 -17.00
CA LYS A 55 3.31 -8.50 -18.42
C LYS A 55 3.53 -6.99 -18.63
N TYR A 56 3.20 -6.17 -17.62
CA TYR A 56 3.43 -4.73 -17.66
C TYR A 56 4.92 -4.37 -17.80
N LEU A 57 5.83 -5.23 -17.34
CA LEU A 57 7.29 -5.01 -17.44
C LEU A 57 7.80 -4.93 -18.90
N GLU A 58 7.00 -5.38 -19.84
CA GLU A 58 7.30 -5.38 -21.28
C GLU A 58 6.34 -4.48 -22.06
N SER A 59 5.38 -3.86 -21.40
CA SER A 59 4.39 -3.00 -22.04
C SER A 59 4.96 -1.60 -22.30
N PRO A 60 4.93 -1.11 -23.56
CA PRO A 60 5.38 0.24 -23.88
C PRO A 60 4.66 1.32 -23.09
N GLU A 61 3.38 1.11 -22.75
CA GLU A 61 2.59 2.02 -21.91
C GLU A 61 3.21 2.24 -20.54
N PHE A 62 3.60 1.17 -19.86
CA PHE A 62 4.18 1.25 -18.51
C PHE A 62 5.64 1.71 -18.53
N ILE A 63 6.40 1.33 -19.57
CA ILE A 63 7.78 1.81 -19.76
C ILE A 63 7.78 3.34 -19.90
N LYS A 64 6.81 3.93 -20.63
CA LYS A 64 6.68 5.39 -20.77
C LYS A 64 6.33 6.09 -19.45
N ILE A 65 5.63 5.41 -18.53
CA ILE A 65 5.25 5.99 -17.23
C ILE A 65 6.50 6.23 -16.35
N ASN A 66 7.33 5.21 -16.20
CA ASN A 66 8.54 5.27 -15.37
C ASN A 66 9.54 4.18 -15.82
N PRO A 67 10.39 4.48 -16.82
CA PRO A 67 11.32 3.50 -17.38
C PRO A 67 12.31 2.96 -16.34
N ASP A 68 12.82 3.83 -15.48
CA ASP A 68 13.77 3.45 -14.44
C ASP A 68 13.15 2.49 -13.42
N LEU A 69 11.91 2.75 -13.02
CA LEU A 69 11.20 1.84 -12.11
C LEU A 69 10.95 0.47 -12.75
N ILE A 70 10.64 0.45 -14.06
CA ILE A 70 10.49 -0.82 -14.80
C ILE A 70 11.79 -1.62 -14.77
N GLU A 71 12.94 -1.00 -15.00
CA GLU A 71 14.24 -1.69 -14.94
C GLU A 71 14.48 -2.29 -13.55
N GLU A 72 14.28 -1.51 -12.49
CA GLU A 72 14.44 -2.01 -11.12
C GLU A 72 13.51 -3.18 -10.80
N LEU A 73 12.27 -3.16 -11.32
CA LEU A 73 11.29 -4.21 -11.05
C LEU A 73 11.49 -5.48 -11.90
N LYS A 74 12.31 -5.45 -12.96
CA LYS A 74 12.63 -6.64 -13.77
C LYS A 74 13.26 -7.77 -12.96
N ILE A 75 13.94 -7.47 -11.85
CA ILE A 75 14.52 -8.48 -10.95
C ILE A 75 13.45 -9.48 -10.45
N PHE A 76 12.19 -9.04 -10.32
CA PHE A 76 11.07 -9.88 -9.86
C PHE A 76 10.49 -10.79 -10.97
N LYS A 77 11.00 -10.75 -12.20
CA LYS A 77 10.67 -11.76 -13.23
C LYS A 77 11.08 -13.15 -12.73
N SER A 78 12.25 -13.28 -12.13
CA SER A 78 12.70 -14.52 -11.51
C SER A 78 11.89 -14.85 -10.26
N MET A 79 11.39 -16.08 -10.18
CA MET A 79 10.65 -16.57 -9.00
C MET A 79 11.47 -16.54 -7.72
N GLN A 80 12.78 -16.77 -7.81
CA GLN A 80 13.70 -16.76 -6.67
C GLN A 80 13.79 -15.40 -6.00
N ASN A 81 13.59 -14.33 -6.79
CA ASN A 81 13.65 -12.94 -6.33
C ASN A 81 12.31 -12.40 -5.82
N ARG A 82 11.20 -13.15 -5.94
CA ARG A 82 9.87 -12.72 -5.48
C ARG A 82 9.76 -12.75 -3.97
N ARG A 83 10.52 -11.86 -3.34
CA ARG A 83 10.58 -11.68 -1.88
C ARG A 83 10.47 -10.21 -1.54
N ILE A 84 9.66 -9.88 -0.56
CA ILE A 84 9.45 -8.49 -0.12
C ILE A 84 10.77 -7.83 0.32
N ASN A 85 11.66 -8.58 0.97
CA ASN A 85 12.95 -8.04 1.38
C ASN A 85 13.84 -7.58 0.20
N LYS A 86 13.59 -8.06 -1.01
CA LYS A 86 14.34 -7.62 -2.20
C LYS A 86 14.11 -6.15 -2.53
N PHE A 87 12.95 -5.58 -2.22
CA PHE A 87 12.73 -4.15 -2.43
C PHE A 87 13.75 -3.28 -1.66
N SER A 88 14.06 -3.64 -0.43
CA SER A 88 15.05 -2.90 0.38
C SER A 88 16.50 -3.12 -0.04
N THR A 89 16.80 -4.07 -0.92
CA THR A 89 18.15 -4.25 -1.49
C THR A 89 18.37 -3.44 -2.77
N ILE A 90 17.34 -2.78 -3.29
CA ILE A 90 17.45 -1.88 -4.45
C ILE A 90 17.84 -0.50 -3.94
N PRO A 91 19.07 -0.01 -4.22
CA PRO A 91 19.59 1.23 -3.63
C PRO A 91 18.69 2.44 -3.90
N LYS A 92 18.17 2.57 -5.12
CA LYS A 92 17.27 3.66 -5.53
C LYS A 92 16.07 3.81 -4.59
N PHE A 93 15.46 2.70 -4.17
CA PHE A 93 14.27 2.74 -3.31
C PHE A 93 14.57 3.25 -1.90
N ASN A 94 15.79 3.03 -1.40
CA ASN A 94 16.19 3.51 -0.09
C ASN A 94 16.38 5.04 -0.02
N ASN A 95 16.44 5.72 -1.17
CA ASN A 95 16.51 7.17 -1.22
C ASN A 95 15.20 7.82 -0.78
N PHE A 96 14.06 7.18 -1.07
CA PHE A 96 12.73 7.74 -0.80
C PHE A 96 11.85 6.88 0.11
N LEU A 97 12.25 5.64 0.44
CA LEU A 97 11.51 4.74 1.32
C LEU A 97 12.33 4.30 2.54
N LYS A 98 11.62 4.08 3.65
CA LYS A 98 12.10 3.34 4.83
C LYS A 98 11.22 2.11 5.01
N PHE A 99 11.76 0.92 4.78
CA PHE A 99 11.01 -0.33 4.72
C PHE A 99 10.88 -1.01 6.08
N TYR A 100 9.67 -1.33 6.52
CA TYR A 100 9.43 -2.23 7.64
C TYR A 100 9.14 -3.65 7.12
N ASN A 101 10.18 -4.48 7.05
CA ASN A 101 10.15 -5.82 6.44
C ASN A 101 9.77 -6.93 7.43
N SER A 102 9.49 -6.61 8.69
CA SER A 102 9.11 -7.60 9.70
C SER A 102 7.80 -8.30 9.34
N ALA A 103 7.81 -9.63 9.39
CA ALA A 103 6.62 -10.40 9.08
C ALA A 103 5.57 -10.28 10.19
N LEU A 104 4.31 -10.18 9.79
CA LEU A 104 3.16 -10.13 10.69
C LEU A 104 2.99 -11.49 11.40
N PRO A 105 2.99 -11.55 12.73
CA PRO A 105 2.84 -12.79 13.47
C PRO A 105 1.36 -13.16 13.65
N LEU A 106 1.06 -14.44 13.89
CA LEU A 106 -0.28 -14.88 14.29
C LEU A 106 -0.61 -14.51 15.75
N LYS A 107 0.40 -14.57 16.63
CA LYS A 107 0.29 -14.20 18.04
C LYS A 107 1.13 -12.96 18.30
N ASN A 108 0.80 -12.21 19.34
CA ASN A 108 1.53 -11.00 19.74
C ASN A 108 1.62 -9.92 18.63
N ARG A 109 0.54 -9.76 17.85
CA ARG A 109 0.45 -8.76 16.78
C ARG A 109 0.65 -7.35 17.31
N GLU A 110 0.17 -7.06 18.50
CA GLU A 110 0.36 -5.77 19.16
C GLU A 110 1.85 -5.45 19.36
N LYS A 111 2.65 -6.39 19.87
CA LYS A 111 4.09 -6.21 20.00
C LYS A 111 4.78 -5.94 18.66
N TRP A 112 4.37 -6.63 17.61
CA TRP A 112 4.85 -6.38 16.25
C TRP A 112 4.48 -4.98 15.78
N PHE A 113 3.25 -4.57 16.02
CA PHE A 113 2.75 -3.26 15.63
C PHE A 113 3.49 -2.13 16.39
N ASN A 114 3.66 -2.26 17.71
CA ASN A 114 4.40 -1.29 18.52
C ASN A 114 5.86 -1.13 18.05
N LYS A 115 6.50 -2.21 17.61
CA LYS A 115 7.82 -2.13 16.97
C LYS A 115 7.76 -1.31 15.66
N SER A 116 6.69 -1.41 14.88
CA SER A 116 6.54 -0.62 13.65
C SER A 116 6.31 0.87 13.95
N LEU A 117 5.58 1.21 15.02
CA LEU A 117 5.43 2.60 15.48
C LEU A 117 6.78 3.21 15.86
N ILE A 118 7.57 2.50 16.64
CA ILE A 118 8.92 2.95 17.04
C ILE A 118 9.82 3.09 15.81
N PHE A 119 9.77 2.14 14.88
CA PHE A 119 10.59 2.15 13.66
C PHE A 119 10.32 3.36 12.78
N PHE A 120 9.07 3.82 12.73
CA PHE A 120 8.65 4.98 11.92
C PHE A 120 8.49 6.27 12.74
N LYS A 121 8.96 6.33 13.98
CA LYS A 121 8.74 7.49 14.87
C LYS A 121 9.13 8.82 14.22
N ASP A 122 10.24 8.83 13.48
CA ASP A 122 10.82 10.04 12.87
C ASP A 122 10.22 10.40 11.49
N LEU A 123 9.26 9.62 10.99
CA LEU A 123 8.62 9.87 9.70
C LEU A 123 7.21 10.45 9.87
N GLU A 124 6.87 11.44 9.08
CA GLU A 124 5.53 12.04 9.06
C GLU A 124 4.55 11.22 8.24
N ASN A 125 5.04 10.61 7.14
CA ASN A 125 4.22 9.97 6.13
C ASN A 125 4.47 8.47 6.11
N ILE A 126 3.40 7.67 6.25
CA ILE A 126 3.45 6.21 6.30
C ILE A 126 2.52 5.63 5.25
N PHE A 127 3.01 4.64 4.51
CA PHE A 127 2.19 3.82 3.63
C PHE A 127 2.03 2.41 4.20
N LEU A 128 0.79 1.95 4.32
CA LEU A 128 0.45 0.62 4.81
C LEU A 128 -0.05 -0.25 3.66
N ASP A 129 0.57 -1.42 3.49
CA ASP A 129 0.24 -2.34 2.39
C ASP A 129 -0.30 -3.70 2.88
N PRO A 130 -1.50 -3.74 3.47
CA PRO A 130 -2.15 -4.98 3.81
C PRO A 130 -2.59 -5.74 2.55
N ASP A 131 -2.61 -7.08 2.62
CA ASP A 131 -2.96 -7.95 1.49
C ASP A 131 -4.39 -7.73 0.96
N ASN A 132 -5.31 -7.36 1.86
CA ASN A 132 -6.75 -7.19 1.54
C ASN A 132 -7.31 -5.81 1.95
N GLY A 133 -6.49 -4.87 2.37
CA GLY A 133 -6.95 -3.57 2.85
C GLY A 133 -7.32 -3.56 4.34
N ILE A 134 -8.20 -2.62 4.74
CA ILE A 134 -8.69 -2.51 6.13
C ILE A 134 -9.89 -3.44 6.35
N SER A 135 -9.99 -4.03 7.54
CA SER A 135 -11.18 -4.75 8.00
C SER A 135 -11.79 -4.09 9.22
N PHE A 136 -13.11 -3.91 9.17
CA PHE A 136 -13.94 -3.44 10.29
C PHE A 136 -14.61 -4.61 11.05
N LYS A 137 -14.32 -5.86 10.65
CA LYS A 137 -14.87 -7.07 11.26
C LYS A 137 -13.75 -7.89 11.88
N GLU A 138 -14.06 -8.64 12.92
CA GLU A 138 -13.16 -9.67 13.41
C GLU A 138 -13.13 -10.85 12.43
N LEU A 139 -11.94 -11.26 12.01
CA LEU A 139 -11.73 -12.20 10.91
C LEU A 139 -10.98 -13.47 11.33
N GLY A 140 -10.82 -13.74 12.62
CA GLY A 140 -10.07 -14.88 13.13
C GLY A 140 -8.69 -15.02 12.48
N LYS A 141 -8.31 -16.22 11.99
CA LYS A 141 -7.00 -16.46 11.34
C LYS A 141 -6.75 -15.62 10.08
N LYS A 142 -7.80 -15.09 9.43
CA LYS A 142 -7.66 -14.23 8.23
C LYS A 142 -7.15 -12.82 8.56
N ASN A 143 -7.16 -12.43 9.83
CA ASN A 143 -6.71 -11.10 10.29
C ASN A 143 -5.30 -10.71 9.84
N ILE A 144 -4.41 -11.68 9.59
CA ILE A 144 -3.04 -11.40 9.10
C ILE A 144 -2.99 -10.76 7.70
N LYS A 145 -4.11 -10.74 6.98
CA LYS A 145 -4.20 -10.13 5.65
C LYS A 145 -4.72 -8.71 5.64
N TYR A 146 -5.14 -8.23 6.80
CA TYR A 146 -5.83 -6.96 6.93
C TYR A 146 -5.11 -6.00 7.87
N LEU A 147 -5.20 -4.73 7.54
CA LEU A 147 -4.97 -3.63 8.48
C LEU A 147 -6.10 -3.64 9.51
N LYS A 148 -5.77 -3.59 10.79
CA LYS A 148 -6.77 -3.39 11.85
C LYS A 148 -7.04 -1.90 12.02
N LEU A 149 -8.31 -1.56 12.25
CA LEU A 149 -8.71 -0.18 12.51
C LEU A 149 -7.94 0.44 13.69
N GLN A 150 -7.75 -0.32 14.77
CA GLN A 150 -6.98 0.13 15.95
C GLN A 150 -5.54 0.51 15.60
N GLU A 151 -4.88 -0.22 14.69
CA GLU A 151 -3.52 0.09 14.23
C GLU A 151 -3.50 1.39 13.43
N LEU A 152 -4.52 1.61 12.57
CA LEU A 152 -4.67 2.86 11.84
C LEU A 152 -4.90 4.04 12.80
N CYS A 153 -5.79 3.87 13.80
CA CYS A 153 -6.05 4.88 14.82
C CYS A 153 -4.79 5.24 15.62
N GLN A 154 -3.93 4.27 15.93
CA GLN A 154 -2.69 4.55 16.67
C GLN A 154 -1.69 5.37 15.83
N TYR A 155 -1.47 5.03 14.55
CA TYR A 155 -0.66 5.88 13.67
C TYR A 155 -1.24 7.30 13.57
N TYR A 156 -2.56 7.41 13.42
CA TYR A 156 -3.27 8.68 13.34
C TYR A 156 -3.11 9.51 14.63
N ALA A 157 -3.27 8.88 15.80
CA ALA A 157 -3.08 9.53 17.09
C ALA A 157 -1.66 10.08 17.28
N ASN A 158 -0.66 9.40 16.71
CA ASN A 158 0.74 9.85 16.69
C ASN A 158 1.02 10.94 15.63
N GLY A 159 -0.01 11.58 15.08
CA GLY A 159 0.11 12.71 14.16
C GLY A 159 0.60 12.35 12.75
N LYS A 160 0.62 11.07 12.37
CA LYS A 160 1.07 10.64 11.05
C LYS A 160 0.03 10.91 9.98
N THR A 161 0.48 11.21 8.76
CA THR A 161 -0.32 11.09 7.53
C THR A 161 -0.17 9.67 7.02
N ILE A 162 -1.27 8.94 6.94
CA ILE A 162 -1.26 7.52 6.60
C ILE A 162 -2.00 7.31 5.28
N THR A 163 -1.33 6.70 4.32
CA THR A 163 -1.98 6.16 3.12
C THR A 163 -1.98 4.64 3.19
N PHE A 164 -3.08 4.01 2.84
CA PHE A 164 -3.14 2.55 2.82
C PHE A 164 -3.78 2.01 1.55
N THR A 165 -3.35 0.81 1.16
CA THR A 165 -3.92 0.09 0.03
C THR A 165 -5.25 -0.54 0.41
N GLN A 166 -6.27 -0.35 -0.44
CA GLN A 166 -7.56 -1.00 -0.35
C GLN A 166 -7.94 -1.61 -1.70
N PHE A 167 -8.35 -2.88 -1.72
CA PHE A 167 -8.83 -3.54 -2.93
C PHE A 167 -10.33 -3.38 -3.08
N GLN A 168 -10.80 -3.25 -4.33
CA GLN A 168 -12.23 -3.14 -4.62
C GLN A 168 -12.96 -4.44 -4.26
N SER A 169 -14.09 -4.30 -3.59
CA SER A 169 -15.08 -5.39 -3.47
C SER A 169 -15.88 -5.49 -4.78
N PHE A 170 -16.04 -6.70 -5.30
CA PHE A 170 -16.80 -6.95 -6.53
C PHE A 170 -18.32 -6.88 -6.35
N ASN A 171 -18.81 -6.87 -5.10
CA ASN A 171 -20.23 -6.90 -4.78
C ASN A 171 -20.88 -5.50 -4.79
N LEU A 172 -20.09 -4.44 -4.96
CA LEU A 172 -20.54 -3.05 -4.92
C LEU A 172 -19.86 -2.24 -6.01
N SER A 173 -20.51 -1.17 -6.46
CA SER A 173 -19.81 -0.15 -7.23
C SER A 173 -18.67 0.44 -6.40
N TYR A 174 -17.59 0.89 -7.04
CA TYR A 174 -16.44 1.42 -6.31
C TYR A 174 -16.79 2.65 -5.45
N LYS A 175 -17.74 3.47 -5.91
CA LYS A 175 -18.19 4.65 -5.15
C LYS A 175 -18.95 4.26 -3.88
N GLU A 176 -19.88 3.33 -3.96
CA GLU A 176 -20.61 2.81 -2.78
C GLU A 176 -19.68 2.13 -1.81
N TYR A 177 -18.71 1.37 -2.33
CA TYR A 177 -17.70 0.70 -1.51
C TYR A 177 -16.86 1.70 -0.73
N LEU A 178 -16.34 2.73 -1.39
CA LEU A 178 -15.55 3.78 -0.73
C LEU A 178 -16.40 4.59 0.27
N LYS A 179 -17.65 4.92 -0.06
CA LYS A 179 -18.57 5.59 0.88
C LYS A 179 -18.74 4.79 2.17
N LYS A 180 -18.89 3.45 2.08
CA LYS A 180 -18.98 2.59 3.27
C LYS A 180 -17.69 2.62 4.09
N ILE A 181 -16.53 2.56 3.46
CA ILE A 181 -15.24 2.66 4.14
C ILE A 181 -15.13 4.01 4.87
N PHE A 182 -15.43 5.11 4.18
CA PHE A 182 -15.33 6.46 4.75
C PHE A 182 -16.29 6.66 5.92
N LEU A 183 -17.51 6.15 5.82
CA LEU A 183 -18.47 6.17 6.94
C LEU A 183 -17.89 5.47 8.18
N HIS A 184 -17.25 4.32 8.02
CA HIS A 184 -16.61 3.62 9.13
C HIS A 184 -15.41 4.38 9.69
N LEU A 185 -14.55 4.93 8.84
CA LEU A 185 -13.39 5.73 9.27
C LEU A 185 -13.83 6.96 10.05
N ASN A 186 -14.81 7.69 9.54
CA ASN A 186 -15.33 8.92 10.16
C ASN A 186 -16.00 8.63 11.52
N ARG A 187 -16.73 7.51 11.66
CA ARG A 187 -17.31 7.08 12.96
C ARG A 187 -16.25 6.83 14.03
N HIS A 188 -15.02 6.60 13.64
CA HIS A 188 -13.88 6.42 14.56
C HIS A 188 -12.97 7.66 14.63
N GLY A 189 -13.47 8.81 14.17
CA GLY A 189 -12.76 10.09 14.25
C GLY A 189 -11.57 10.22 13.28
N LEU A 190 -11.46 9.35 12.29
CA LEU A 190 -10.41 9.42 11.29
C LEU A 190 -10.84 10.34 10.14
N ARG A 191 -10.14 11.46 9.98
CA ARG A 191 -10.42 12.42 8.88
C ARG A 191 -10.01 11.86 7.53
N THR A 192 -10.95 11.88 6.59
CA THR A 192 -10.83 11.36 5.22
C THR A 192 -10.93 12.48 4.17
N ASP A 193 -10.32 13.63 4.45
CA ASP A 193 -10.44 14.85 3.64
C ASP A 193 -9.55 14.85 2.39
N TYR A 194 -8.76 13.78 2.20
CA TYR A 194 -7.93 13.63 1.02
C TYR A 194 -8.69 12.95 -0.11
N PRO A 195 -8.43 13.34 -1.38
CA PRO A 195 -8.95 12.59 -2.50
C PRO A 195 -8.33 11.18 -2.54
N VAL A 196 -9.10 10.22 -3.06
CA VAL A 196 -8.65 8.83 -3.20
C VAL A 196 -8.00 8.64 -4.56
N ILE A 197 -6.87 7.95 -4.60
CA ILE A 197 -6.28 7.43 -5.83
C ILE A 197 -6.93 6.09 -6.15
N ARG A 198 -7.43 5.93 -7.36
CA ARG A 198 -7.88 4.66 -7.93
C ARG A 198 -6.93 4.23 -9.03
N ASN A 199 -6.22 3.12 -8.83
CA ASN A 199 -5.41 2.49 -9.87
C ASN A 199 -6.24 1.44 -10.60
N ARG A 200 -6.36 1.57 -11.92
CA ARG A 200 -7.12 0.66 -12.79
C ARG A 200 -6.28 -0.55 -13.18
N THR A 201 -6.11 -1.47 -12.24
CA THR A 201 -5.20 -2.63 -12.35
C THR A 201 -5.92 -3.97 -12.52
N GLY A 202 -7.25 -4.01 -12.31
CA GLY A 202 -8.08 -5.21 -12.29
C GLY A 202 -7.55 -6.34 -11.38
N PRO A 203 -8.01 -6.48 -10.11
CA PRO A 203 -8.98 -5.59 -9.49
C PRO A 203 -8.42 -4.19 -9.29
N ASN A 204 -9.31 -3.18 -9.22
CA ASN A 204 -8.89 -1.83 -8.88
C ASN A 204 -8.31 -1.79 -7.46
N THR A 205 -7.26 -1.01 -7.30
CA THR A 205 -6.72 -0.68 -5.99
C THR A 205 -6.92 0.79 -5.68
N PHE A 206 -7.25 1.08 -4.44
CA PHE A 206 -7.40 2.43 -3.94
C PHE A 206 -6.28 2.73 -2.96
N TYR A 207 -5.76 3.97 -3.01
CA TYR A 207 -4.93 4.53 -1.97
C TYR A 207 -5.78 5.54 -1.22
N ILE A 208 -6.09 5.20 0.03
CA ILE A 208 -6.91 6.01 0.93
C ILE A 208 -5.97 6.67 1.93
N THR A 209 -6.07 7.99 2.05
CA THR A 209 -5.22 8.77 2.94
C THR A 209 -6.04 9.35 4.08
N VAL A 210 -5.51 9.23 5.30
CA VAL A 210 -6.05 9.84 6.52
C VAL A 210 -4.94 10.61 7.24
N GLY A 211 -5.29 11.71 7.90
CA GLY A 211 -4.34 12.50 8.67
C GLY A 211 -5.05 13.45 9.63
N LYS A 212 -4.51 13.56 10.85
CA LYS A 212 -5.11 14.44 11.89
C LYS A 212 -5.09 15.91 11.47
N ILE A 213 -4.02 16.32 10.80
CA ILE A 213 -3.88 17.66 10.23
C ILE A 213 -3.78 17.48 8.72
N LYS A 214 -4.62 18.19 7.97
CA LYS A 214 -4.62 18.12 6.52
C LYS A 214 -3.37 18.80 5.97
N ASN A 215 -2.50 18.01 5.34
CA ASN A 215 -1.31 18.51 4.64
C ASN A 215 -1.70 18.92 3.21
N LYS A 216 -1.82 20.23 2.97
CA LYS A 216 -2.22 20.79 1.65
C LYS A 216 -1.24 20.40 0.54
N LYS A 217 0.08 20.32 0.85
CA LYS A 217 1.09 19.89 -0.12
C LYS A 217 0.92 18.44 -0.52
N TYR A 218 0.66 17.55 0.46
CA TYR A 218 0.38 16.15 0.20
C TYR A 218 -0.88 15.98 -0.67
N GLU A 219 -1.96 16.71 -0.36
CA GLU A 219 -3.19 16.71 -1.16
C GLU A 219 -2.93 17.18 -2.61
N SER A 220 -2.19 18.25 -2.80
CA SER A 220 -1.81 18.75 -4.12
C SER A 220 -1.03 17.71 -4.93
N LEU A 221 -0.09 17.02 -4.27
CA LEU A 221 0.68 15.95 -4.90
C LEU A 221 -0.20 14.74 -5.31
N ILE A 222 -1.19 14.34 -4.49
CA ILE A 222 -2.17 13.31 -4.86
C ILE A 222 -2.92 13.72 -6.15
N LYS A 223 -3.38 14.97 -6.22
CA LYS A 223 -4.10 15.49 -7.40
C LYS A 223 -3.20 15.50 -8.65
N SER A 224 -1.98 16.00 -8.50
CA SER A 224 -1.00 16.03 -9.59
C SER A 224 -0.60 14.63 -10.07
N TYR A 225 -0.46 13.66 -9.15
CA TYR A 225 -0.20 12.26 -9.51
C TYR A 225 -1.30 11.67 -10.38
N ALA A 226 -2.56 11.88 -10.01
CA ALA A 226 -3.68 11.37 -10.80
C ALA A 226 -3.79 12.02 -12.20
N GLN A 227 -3.39 13.28 -12.34
CA GLN A 227 -3.37 13.97 -13.63
C GLN A 227 -2.23 13.50 -14.54
N LYS A 228 -1.09 13.12 -13.93
CA LYS A 228 0.12 12.77 -14.67
C LYS A 228 0.10 11.35 -15.25
N PHE A 229 -0.53 10.41 -14.58
CA PHE A 229 -0.37 9.00 -14.91
C PHE A 229 -1.66 8.38 -15.49
N VAL A 230 -1.53 7.76 -16.66
CA VAL A 230 -2.58 6.97 -17.30
C VAL A 230 -2.98 5.81 -16.37
N ARG A 231 -4.25 5.43 -16.37
CA ARG A 231 -4.87 4.41 -15.49
C ARG A 231 -4.91 4.78 -14.00
N VAL A 232 -4.57 6.02 -13.66
CA VAL A 232 -4.78 6.56 -12.32
C VAL A 232 -5.93 7.55 -12.38
N GLU A 233 -6.87 7.40 -11.48
CA GLU A 233 -8.04 8.26 -11.36
C GLU A 233 -8.10 8.89 -9.99
N LEU A 234 -8.51 10.15 -9.94
CA LEU A 234 -8.85 10.84 -8.70
C LEU A 234 -10.33 10.59 -8.39
N VAL A 235 -10.60 10.08 -7.20
CA VAL A 235 -11.97 9.93 -6.70
C VAL A 235 -12.19 10.90 -5.54
N ILE A 236 -13.18 11.79 -5.71
CA ILE A 236 -13.68 12.71 -4.68
C ILE A 236 -15.04 12.16 -4.25
N LEU A 237 -15.26 12.01 -2.94
CA LEU A 237 -16.47 11.44 -2.34
C LEU A 237 -17.24 12.49 -1.56
#